data_4a00d66b468aa732505d20e3c5a72d1b
#
_entry.id   4a00d66b468aa732505d20e3c5a72d1b
#
_cell.length_a   1.000
_cell.length_b   1.000
_cell.length_c   1.000
_cell.angle_alpha   90.00
_cell.angle_beta   90.00
_cell.angle_gamma   90.00
#
_symmetry.space_group_name_H-M   'P 1'
#
loop_
_entity.id
_entity.type
_entity.pdbx_description
1 polymer ?
#
loop_
_entity_poly.entity_id
_entity_poly.type
_entity_poly.pdbx_seq_one_letter_code
_entity_poly.pdbx_strand_id
1 'polypeptide(L)'
;MIVASDLMGTLTTGSPFLGLVDWVKHNQSKFRANLYMAAITPSYLLAKNGLIDWQAWGQKLMVDSLAYIKDANPEKLAHASEWVVEHDFWKKRREDVVERLIKHREQGAKVYIASSVVEPFIEPFAKRIGAQTIGTPVEIVNGRVKMVGELMANEKKIEQVLSRLGVDRVDVAYGDTILDIPLLEHADHPVAVYPDAKLKVYALNKGWEIIGDTPKIE
;
A
#
# COMPACT_ATOMS: atom_id res chain seq x y z
N MET A 1 0.73 3.79 -23.06
CA MET A 1 0.13 2.82 -22.13
C MET A 1 0.33 3.30 -20.70
N ILE A 2 -0.73 3.26 -19.89
CA ILE A 2 -0.76 3.65 -18.49
C ILE A 2 -1.09 2.40 -17.67
N VAL A 3 -0.24 2.09 -16.69
CA VAL A 3 -0.42 0.94 -15.79
C VAL A 3 -0.55 1.46 -14.36
N ALA A 4 -1.60 1.09 -13.66
CA ALA A 4 -1.81 1.42 -12.25
C ALA A 4 -1.82 0.15 -11.40
N SER A 5 -1.14 0.15 -10.26
CA SER A 5 -1.10 -0.99 -9.36
C SER A 5 -1.33 -0.54 -7.92
N ASP A 6 -2.12 -1.28 -7.16
CA ASP A 6 -2.05 -1.18 -5.71
C ASP A 6 -0.68 -1.67 -5.21
N LEU A 7 -0.34 -1.36 -3.96
CA LEU A 7 0.92 -1.76 -3.33
C LEU A 7 0.73 -2.93 -2.37
N MET A 8 -0.16 -2.73 -1.37
CA MET A 8 -0.26 -3.65 -0.23
C MET A 8 -1.13 -4.86 -0.56
N GLY A 9 -0.54 -6.07 -0.49
CA GLY A 9 -1.20 -7.29 -0.93
C GLY A 9 -0.98 -7.58 -2.42
N THR A 10 -0.85 -6.52 -3.25
CA THR A 10 -0.62 -6.62 -4.70
C THR A 10 0.86 -6.74 -5.05
N LEU A 11 1.70 -5.79 -4.67
CA LEU A 11 3.15 -5.81 -4.96
C LEU A 11 3.98 -6.33 -3.80
N THR A 12 3.48 -6.23 -2.58
CA THR A 12 4.15 -6.71 -1.37
C THR A 12 3.15 -7.18 -0.33
N THR A 13 3.51 -8.22 0.42
CA THR A 13 2.80 -8.68 1.62
C THR A 13 3.37 -8.05 2.89
N GLY A 14 4.21 -7.04 2.76
CA GLY A 14 4.78 -6.28 3.88
C GLY A 14 3.73 -5.52 4.68
N SER A 15 4.17 -4.83 5.72
CA SER A 15 3.31 -4.01 6.57
C SER A 15 4.00 -2.69 6.90
N PRO A 16 3.42 -1.54 6.48
CA PRO A 16 4.00 -0.23 6.80
C PRO A 16 4.13 -0.02 8.32
N PHE A 17 3.16 -0.53 9.08
CA PHE A 17 3.20 -0.49 10.53
C PHE A 17 4.36 -1.30 11.13
N LEU A 18 4.50 -2.57 10.76
CA LEU A 18 5.56 -3.43 11.29
C LEU A 18 6.96 -2.92 10.89
N GLY A 19 7.12 -2.49 9.66
CA GLY A 19 8.35 -1.87 9.18
C GLY A 19 8.70 -0.60 9.95
N LEU A 20 7.71 0.25 10.25
CA LEU A 20 7.92 1.45 11.05
C LEU A 20 8.24 1.15 12.52
N VAL A 21 7.60 0.15 13.12
CA VAL A 21 7.94 -0.30 14.50
C VAL A 21 9.36 -0.84 14.55
N ASP A 22 9.78 -1.59 13.52
CA ASP A 22 11.16 -2.06 13.41
C ASP A 22 12.15 -0.90 13.29
N TRP A 23 11.83 0.11 12.47
CA TRP A 23 12.62 1.34 12.39
C TRP A 23 12.72 2.06 13.74
N VAL A 24 11.61 2.20 14.48
CA VAL A 24 11.62 2.79 15.84
C VAL A 24 12.50 2.00 16.79
N LYS A 25 12.46 0.68 16.71
CA LYS A 25 13.27 -0.23 17.53
C LYS A 25 14.78 0.01 17.31
N HIS A 26 15.22 0.20 16.08
CA HIS A 26 16.62 0.32 15.73
C HIS A 26 17.14 1.77 15.80
N ASN A 27 16.30 2.75 15.50
CA ASN A 27 16.72 4.15 15.32
C ASN A 27 16.26 5.09 16.43
N GLN A 28 15.35 4.65 17.31
CA GLN A 28 14.85 5.48 18.42
C GLN A 28 14.96 4.76 19.76
N SER A 29 14.11 3.74 20.01
CA SER A 29 14.04 3.07 21.30
C SER A 29 13.38 1.69 21.19
N LYS A 30 14.09 0.63 21.63
CA LYS A 30 13.52 -0.71 21.77
C LYS A 30 12.33 -0.75 22.73
N PHE A 31 12.41 -0.02 23.83
CA PHE A 31 11.34 0.06 24.82
C PHE A 31 10.06 0.64 24.21
N ARG A 32 10.17 1.74 23.44
CA ARG A 32 9.02 2.34 22.77
C ARG A 32 8.42 1.43 21.70
N ALA A 33 9.24 0.77 20.90
CA ALA A 33 8.76 -0.19 19.91
C ALA A 33 7.95 -1.32 20.57
N ASN A 34 8.44 -1.88 21.68
CA ASN A 34 7.73 -2.91 22.44
C ASN A 34 6.42 -2.37 23.05
N LEU A 35 6.42 -1.13 23.55
CA LEU A 35 5.22 -0.49 24.07
C LEU A 35 4.16 -0.30 22.97
N TYR A 36 4.58 0.10 21.77
CA TYR A 36 3.66 0.24 20.63
C TYR A 36 3.06 -1.10 20.23
N MET A 37 3.86 -2.16 20.17
CA MET A 37 3.37 -3.51 19.90
C MET A 37 2.38 -3.99 20.97
N ALA A 38 2.69 -3.79 22.24
CA ALA A 38 1.80 -4.15 23.35
C ALA A 38 0.46 -3.39 23.29
N ALA A 39 0.49 -2.09 22.98
CA ALA A 39 -0.71 -1.26 22.89
C ALA A 39 -1.66 -1.69 21.76
N ILE A 40 -1.12 -2.25 20.66
CA ILE A 40 -1.93 -2.65 19.50
C ILE A 40 -2.46 -4.08 19.65
N THR A 41 -1.78 -4.94 20.38
CA THR A 41 -2.14 -6.36 20.50
C THR A 41 -3.63 -6.59 20.81
N PRO A 42 -4.29 -5.88 21.74
CA PRO A 42 -5.72 -6.08 21.98
C PRO A 42 -6.60 -5.78 20.76
N SER A 43 -6.37 -4.66 20.08
CA SER A 43 -7.15 -4.30 18.89
C SER A 43 -6.86 -5.21 17.70
N TYR A 44 -5.62 -5.69 17.56
CA TYR A 44 -5.27 -6.73 16.59
C TYR A 44 -6.06 -8.01 16.81
N LEU A 45 -6.16 -8.48 18.05
CA LEU A 45 -6.92 -9.69 18.37
C LEU A 45 -8.41 -9.50 18.07
N LEU A 46 -8.98 -8.33 18.33
CA LEU A 46 -10.37 -8.03 17.98
C LEU A 46 -10.57 -8.04 16.46
N ALA A 47 -9.66 -7.43 15.70
CA ALA A 47 -9.71 -7.42 14.24
C ALA A 47 -9.52 -8.83 13.66
N LYS A 48 -8.56 -9.60 14.15
CA LYS A 48 -8.30 -10.99 13.72
C LYS A 48 -9.51 -11.90 13.93
N ASN A 49 -10.27 -11.69 14.99
CA ASN A 49 -11.49 -12.47 15.29
C ASN A 49 -12.77 -11.88 14.66
N GLY A 50 -12.66 -10.89 13.79
CA GLY A 50 -13.80 -10.31 13.08
C GLY A 50 -14.72 -9.44 13.94
N LEU A 51 -14.30 -9.06 15.17
CA LEU A 51 -15.07 -8.19 16.07
C LEU A 51 -14.98 -6.71 15.67
N ILE A 52 -13.95 -6.34 14.91
CA ILE A 52 -13.83 -5.04 14.23
C ILE A 52 -13.38 -5.29 12.79
N ASP A 53 -13.75 -4.38 11.90
CA ASP A 53 -13.39 -4.48 10.50
C ASP A 53 -11.87 -4.43 10.30
N TRP A 54 -11.32 -5.45 9.66
CA TRP A 54 -9.88 -5.62 9.48
C TRP A 54 -9.25 -4.51 8.63
N GLN A 55 -9.94 -4.09 7.58
CA GLN A 55 -9.43 -3.11 6.64
C GLN A 55 -9.46 -1.71 7.26
N ALA A 56 -10.57 -1.32 7.89
CA ALA A 56 -10.68 -0.06 8.60
C ALA A 56 -9.68 0.02 9.76
N TRP A 57 -9.47 -1.08 10.49
CA TRP A 57 -8.45 -1.17 11.54
C TRP A 57 -7.04 -0.95 10.98
N GLY A 58 -6.70 -1.63 9.89
CA GLY A 58 -5.38 -1.52 9.26
C GLY A 58 -5.08 -0.10 8.74
N GLN A 59 -6.07 0.54 8.11
CA GLN A 59 -5.97 1.92 7.65
C GLN A 59 -5.75 2.90 8.82
N LYS A 60 -6.55 2.76 9.88
CA LYS A 60 -6.39 3.56 11.09
C LYS A 60 -5.03 3.35 11.73
N LEU A 61 -4.59 2.11 11.85
CA LEU A 61 -3.29 1.76 12.42
C LEU A 61 -2.14 2.41 11.64
N MET A 62 -2.20 2.41 10.33
CA MET A 62 -1.20 3.06 9.47
C MET A 62 -1.11 4.55 9.78
N VAL A 63 -2.24 5.25 9.82
CA VAL A 63 -2.29 6.70 10.10
C VAL A 63 -1.80 6.99 11.52
N ASP A 64 -2.28 6.26 12.52
CA ASP A 64 -1.89 6.44 13.92
C ASP A 64 -0.40 6.18 14.14
N SER A 65 0.20 5.25 13.38
CA SER A 65 1.62 4.92 13.48
C SER A 65 2.57 6.04 13.04
N LEU A 66 2.11 7.00 12.24
CA LEU A 66 2.91 8.16 11.85
C LEU A 66 3.38 8.97 13.08
N ALA A 67 2.61 8.95 14.17
CA ALA A 67 2.99 9.58 15.44
C ALA A 67 4.22 8.92 16.10
N TYR A 68 4.66 7.74 15.62
CA TYR A 68 5.85 7.05 16.12
C TYR A 68 7.15 7.70 15.62
N ILE A 69 7.10 8.45 14.52
CA ILE A 69 8.21 9.25 14.04
C ILE A 69 8.23 10.55 14.86
N LYS A 70 8.94 10.54 16.01
CA LYS A 70 9.09 11.73 16.86
C LYS A 70 10.12 12.68 16.28
N ASP A 71 9.90 13.97 16.54
CA ASP A 71 10.75 15.06 16.06
C ASP A 71 11.00 14.90 14.55
N ALA A 72 9.90 14.66 13.83
CA ALA A 72 9.91 14.41 12.40
C ALA A 72 10.42 15.64 11.66
N ASN A 73 11.30 15.40 10.71
CA ASN A 73 11.74 16.32 9.68
C ASN A 73 11.83 15.53 8.36
N PRO A 74 12.03 16.20 7.21
CA PRO A 74 12.08 15.52 5.91
C PRO A 74 13.11 14.38 5.84
N GLU A 75 14.31 14.58 6.41
CA GLU A 75 15.38 13.57 6.41
C GLU A 75 15.00 12.32 7.22
N LYS A 76 14.43 12.54 8.42
CA LYS A 76 14.00 11.43 9.28
C LYS A 76 12.83 10.66 8.67
N LEU A 77 11.88 11.35 8.03
CA LEU A 77 10.78 10.70 7.32
C LEU A 77 11.29 9.89 6.13
N ALA A 78 12.19 10.46 5.32
CA ALA A 78 12.82 9.75 4.21
C ALA A 78 13.60 8.51 4.69
N HIS A 79 14.39 8.64 5.77
CA HIS A 79 15.11 7.50 6.35
C HIS A 79 14.15 6.40 6.89
N ALA A 80 13.04 6.78 7.54
CA ALA A 80 12.04 5.83 7.98
C ALA A 80 11.39 5.10 6.79
N SER A 81 11.10 5.83 5.72
CA SER A 81 10.49 5.30 4.49
C SER A 81 11.42 4.31 3.78
N GLU A 82 12.69 4.68 3.59
CA GLU A 82 13.70 3.78 3.04
C GLU A 82 13.85 2.52 3.88
N TRP A 83 13.88 2.65 5.22
CA TRP A 83 13.96 1.52 6.13
C TRP A 83 12.78 0.56 5.98
N VAL A 84 11.55 1.09 5.97
CA VAL A 84 10.33 0.29 5.80
C VAL A 84 10.38 -0.48 4.49
N VAL A 85 10.77 0.17 3.41
CA VAL A 85 10.88 -0.49 2.10
C VAL A 85 11.99 -1.54 2.11
N GLU A 86 13.18 -1.21 2.59
CA GLU A 86 14.33 -2.13 2.57
C GLU A 86 14.11 -3.37 3.43
N HIS A 87 13.57 -3.18 4.66
CA HIS A 87 13.53 -4.24 5.67
C HIS A 87 12.21 -5.00 5.70
N ASP A 88 11.15 -4.45 5.11
CA ASP A 88 9.84 -5.09 5.08
C ASP A 88 9.30 -5.25 3.65
N PHE A 89 8.93 -4.17 2.95
CA PHE A 89 8.23 -4.26 1.67
C PHE A 89 9.01 -5.01 0.60
N TRP A 90 10.29 -4.67 0.40
CA TRP A 90 11.11 -5.26 -0.65
C TRP A 90 11.42 -6.72 -0.41
N LYS A 91 11.60 -7.11 0.84
CA LYS A 91 11.83 -8.51 1.23
C LYS A 91 10.61 -9.40 1.01
N LYS A 92 9.42 -8.81 1.10
CA LYS A 92 8.13 -9.50 0.99
C LYS A 92 7.41 -9.19 -0.33
N ARG A 93 8.15 -8.66 -1.33
CA ARG A 93 7.55 -8.34 -2.61
C ARG A 93 7.09 -9.59 -3.34
N ARG A 94 6.06 -9.44 -4.14
CA ARG A 94 5.61 -10.45 -5.08
C ARG A 94 6.42 -10.29 -6.37
N GLU A 95 7.47 -11.09 -6.50
CA GLU A 95 8.44 -10.97 -7.58
C GLU A 95 7.79 -11.06 -8.96
N ASP A 96 6.87 -12.02 -9.13
CA ASP A 96 6.13 -12.26 -10.37
C ASP A 96 5.35 -11.03 -10.85
N VAL A 97 4.72 -10.30 -9.93
CA VAL A 97 3.97 -9.08 -10.24
C VAL A 97 4.89 -7.88 -10.46
N VAL A 98 5.92 -7.74 -9.62
CA VAL A 98 6.93 -6.69 -9.78
C VAL A 98 7.63 -6.80 -11.14
N GLU A 99 8.01 -8.00 -11.57
CA GLU A 99 8.58 -8.23 -12.88
C GLU A 99 7.65 -7.85 -14.04
N ARG A 100 6.34 -8.09 -13.88
CA ARG A 100 5.34 -7.66 -14.88
C ARG A 100 5.29 -6.13 -15.00
N LEU A 101 5.33 -5.40 -13.89
CA LEU A 101 5.35 -3.93 -13.92
C LEU A 101 6.64 -3.41 -14.57
N ILE A 102 7.77 -4.02 -14.26
CA ILE A 102 9.07 -3.68 -14.91
C ILE A 102 8.99 -3.91 -16.42
N LYS A 103 8.44 -5.04 -16.87
CA LYS A 103 8.25 -5.32 -18.31
C LYS A 103 7.34 -4.28 -18.99
N HIS A 104 6.23 -3.89 -18.35
CA HIS A 104 5.39 -2.81 -18.88
C HIS A 104 6.19 -1.52 -19.07
N ARG A 105 6.99 -1.13 -18.08
CA ARG A 105 7.84 0.05 -18.17
C ARG A 105 8.86 -0.07 -19.31
N GLU A 106 9.51 -1.22 -19.46
CA GLU A 106 10.48 -1.48 -20.53
C GLU A 106 9.86 -1.41 -21.93
N GLN A 107 8.56 -1.70 -22.02
CA GLN A 107 7.75 -1.52 -23.23
C GLN A 107 7.26 -0.08 -23.42
N GLY A 108 7.72 0.87 -22.60
CA GLY A 108 7.37 2.29 -22.72
C GLY A 108 6.09 2.71 -21.99
N ALA A 109 5.52 1.86 -21.11
CA ALA A 109 4.39 2.25 -20.29
C ALA A 109 4.80 3.21 -19.17
N LYS A 110 3.89 4.12 -18.82
CA LYS A 110 3.94 4.87 -17.57
C LYS A 110 3.32 4.01 -16.48
N VAL A 111 4.13 3.64 -15.47
CA VAL A 111 3.70 2.80 -14.35
C VAL A 111 3.50 3.65 -13.11
N TYR A 112 2.35 3.46 -12.45
CA TYR A 112 1.96 4.16 -11.24
C TYR A 112 1.63 3.16 -10.13
N ILE A 113 2.14 3.40 -8.93
CA ILE A 113 1.71 2.71 -7.72
C ILE A 113 0.69 3.61 -7.02
N ALA A 114 -0.56 3.17 -6.98
CA ALA A 114 -1.68 3.89 -6.38
C ALA A 114 -2.16 3.16 -5.11
N SER A 115 -1.87 3.70 -3.94
CA SER A 115 -2.15 3.01 -2.68
C SER A 115 -2.64 3.96 -1.59
N SER A 116 -3.43 3.43 -0.64
CA SER A 116 -3.81 4.15 0.57
C SER A 116 -2.64 4.42 1.52
N VAL A 117 -1.52 3.73 1.35
CA VAL A 117 -0.28 3.98 2.10
C VAL A 117 0.17 5.43 1.90
N VAL A 118 0.76 6.02 2.93
CA VAL A 118 1.29 7.39 2.84
C VAL A 118 2.41 7.46 1.80
N GLU A 119 2.34 8.48 0.96
CA GLU A 119 3.18 8.60 -0.25
C GLU A 119 4.69 8.44 0.02
N PRO A 120 5.29 9.01 1.09
CA PRO A 120 6.69 8.79 1.39
C PRO A 120 7.10 7.32 1.57
N PHE A 121 6.20 6.45 2.03
CA PHE A 121 6.50 5.01 2.17
C PHE A 121 6.34 4.23 0.86
N ILE A 122 5.71 4.81 -0.16
CA ILE A 122 5.59 4.22 -1.50
C ILE A 122 6.81 4.58 -2.35
N GLU A 123 7.30 5.82 -2.23
CA GLU A 123 8.35 6.39 -3.10
C GLU A 123 9.61 5.51 -3.22
N PRO A 124 10.23 5.00 -2.14
CA PRO A 124 11.44 4.19 -2.29
C PRO A 124 11.18 2.85 -3.02
N PHE A 125 9.98 2.28 -2.86
CA PHE A 125 9.59 1.08 -3.60
C PHE A 125 9.38 1.39 -5.08
N ALA A 126 8.63 2.44 -5.38
CA ALA A 126 8.36 2.87 -6.75
C ALA A 126 9.65 3.22 -7.50
N LYS A 127 10.59 3.92 -6.86
CA LYS A 127 11.89 4.25 -7.42
C LYS A 127 12.68 3.02 -7.87
N ARG A 128 12.62 1.91 -7.12
CA ARG A 128 13.33 0.65 -7.47
C ARG A 128 12.82 0.01 -8.76
N ILE A 129 11.54 0.18 -9.07
CA ILE A 129 10.93 -0.36 -10.28
C ILE A 129 10.73 0.69 -11.38
N GLY A 130 11.12 1.95 -11.13
CA GLY A 130 10.95 3.05 -12.07
C GLY A 130 9.49 3.47 -12.26
N ALA A 131 8.65 3.32 -11.22
CA ALA A 131 7.26 3.76 -11.20
C ALA A 131 7.12 5.15 -10.56
N GLN A 132 5.97 5.79 -10.80
CA GLN A 132 5.52 7.00 -10.11
C GLN A 132 4.57 6.63 -8.97
N THR A 133 4.34 7.56 -8.03
CA THR A 133 3.49 7.32 -6.87
C THR A 133 2.23 8.16 -6.89
N ILE A 134 1.15 7.57 -6.42
CA ILE A 134 -0.10 8.23 -6.07
C ILE A 134 -0.51 7.66 -4.71
N GLY A 135 -0.18 8.35 -3.63
CA GLY A 135 -0.37 7.90 -2.25
C GLY A 135 -1.12 8.90 -1.39
N THR A 136 -1.42 8.51 -0.17
CA THR A 136 -2.01 9.42 0.82
C THR A 136 -0.97 10.50 1.16
N PRO A 137 -1.27 11.79 0.92
CA PRO A 137 -0.33 12.87 1.17
C PRO A 137 -0.14 13.12 2.67
N VAL A 138 1.07 13.53 3.05
CA VAL A 138 1.40 13.91 4.42
C VAL A 138 2.17 15.22 4.46
N GLU A 139 2.10 15.90 5.60
CA GLU A 139 2.91 17.08 5.92
C GLU A 139 3.59 16.90 7.27
N ILE A 140 4.63 17.70 7.52
CA ILE A 140 5.30 17.73 8.82
C ILE A 140 4.93 19.06 9.51
N VAL A 141 4.19 18.93 10.62
CA VAL A 141 3.75 20.08 11.42
C VAL A 141 4.27 19.92 12.86
N ASN A 142 5.08 20.87 13.31
CA ASN A 142 5.65 20.88 14.67
C ASN A 142 6.33 19.54 15.03
N GLY A 143 7.15 18.99 14.13
CA GLY A 143 7.88 17.74 14.35
C GLY A 143 7.01 16.48 14.38
N ARG A 144 5.80 16.53 13.82
CA ARG A 144 4.88 15.41 13.68
C ARG A 144 4.45 15.23 12.24
N VAL A 145 4.44 13.98 11.77
CA VAL A 145 3.87 13.64 10.46
C VAL A 145 2.35 13.58 10.60
N LYS A 146 1.65 14.29 9.75
CA LYS A 146 0.18 14.33 9.68
C LYS A 146 -0.28 14.05 8.26
N MET A 147 -1.38 13.33 8.14
CA MET A 147 -2.07 13.14 6.87
C MET A 147 -2.71 14.47 6.43
N VAL A 148 -2.64 14.75 5.12
CA VAL A 148 -3.29 15.90 4.49
C VAL A 148 -4.54 15.41 3.76
N GLY A 149 -5.69 16.03 4.06
CA GLY A 149 -6.97 15.64 3.48
C GLY A 149 -7.45 14.28 3.99
N GLU A 150 -7.94 13.45 3.08
CA GLU A 150 -8.51 12.14 3.39
C GLU A 150 -7.63 11.00 2.88
N LEU A 151 -7.82 9.82 3.49
CA LEU A 151 -7.13 8.60 3.07
C LEU A 151 -7.47 8.27 1.61
N MET A 152 -6.44 7.97 0.83
CA MET A 152 -6.59 7.61 -0.58
C MET A 152 -6.98 6.13 -0.73
N ALA A 153 -8.25 5.82 -0.49
CA ALA A 153 -8.81 4.48 -0.54
C ALA A 153 -10.08 4.42 -1.39
N ASN A 154 -10.46 3.24 -1.85
CA ASN A 154 -11.68 2.96 -2.62
C ASN A 154 -11.85 3.89 -3.84
N GLU A 155 -13.05 4.49 -3.98
CA GLU A 155 -13.38 5.42 -5.07
C GLU A 155 -12.41 6.60 -5.14
N LYS A 156 -11.94 7.13 -3.99
CA LYS A 156 -10.96 8.22 -3.99
C LYS A 156 -9.62 7.84 -4.60
N LYS A 157 -9.21 6.58 -4.50
CA LYS A 157 -8.00 6.07 -5.15
C LYS A 157 -8.12 6.25 -6.67
N ILE A 158 -9.20 5.78 -7.26
CA ILE A 158 -9.38 5.87 -8.72
C ILE A 158 -9.63 7.30 -9.18
N GLU A 159 -10.41 8.10 -8.46
CA GLU A 159 -10.63 9.52 -8.78
C GLU A 159 -9.30 10.29 -8.84
N GLN A 160 -8.42 10.08 -7.86
CA GLN A 160 -7.09 10.70 -7.83
C GLN A 160 -6.20 10.21 -8.97
N VAL A 161 -6.23 8.90 -9.28
CA VAL A 161 -5.50 8.33 -10.41
C VAL A 161 -5.95 8.99 -11.71
N LEU A 162 -7.23 8.94 -12.01
CA LEU A 162 -7.78 9.49 -13.26
C LEU A 162 -7.55 10.99 -13.39
N SER A 163 -7.79 11.73 -12.29
CA SER A 163 -7.59 13.19 -12.25
C SER A 163 -6.12 13.58 -12.45
N ARG A 164 -5.19 12.93 -11.76
CA ARG A 164 -3.74 13.22 -11.90
C ARG A 164 -3.19 12.86 -13.27
N LEU A 165 -3.75 11.84 -13.91
CA LEU A 165 -3.32 11.37 -15.23
C LEU A 165 -4.05 12.07 -16.38
N GLY A 166 -5.17 12.75 -16.11
CA GLY A 166 -5.99 13.40 -17.14
C GLY A 166 -6.62 12.41 -18.12
N VAL A 167 -7.04 11.24 -17.61
CA VAL A 167 -7.64 10.15 -18.40
C VAL A 167 -8.91 9.64 -17.75
N ASP A 168 -9.78 9.02 -18.52
CA ASP A 168 -11.01 8.39 -18.01
C ASP A 168 -10.80 6.92 -17.64
N ARG A 169 -9.75 6.29 -18.14
CA ARG A 169 -9.39 4.88 -17.91
C ARG A 169 -7.88 4.70 -17.95
N VAL A 170 -7.39 3.63 -17.35
CA VAL A 170 -6.01 3.15 -17.49
C VAL A 170 -5.98 1.91 -18.39
N ASP A 171 -4.85 1.62 -19.01
CA ASP A 171 -4.75 0.44 -19.90
C ASP A 171 -4.72 -0.87 -19.07
N VAL A 172 -3.96 -0.89 -17.96
CA VAL A 172 -3.86 -2.08 -17.09
C VAL A 172 -3.96 -1.65 -15.63
N ALA A 173 -4.70 -2.40 -14.82
CA ALA A 173 -4.73 -2.22 -13.37
C ALA A 173 -4.49 -3.52 -12.62
N TYR A 174 -3.79 -3.44 -11.48
CA TYR A 174 -3.49 -4.54 -10.57
C TYR A 174 -4.04 -4.25 -9.17
N GLY A 175 -4.72 -5.24 -8.56
CA GLY A 175 -5.28 -5.13 -7.21
C GLY A 175 -5.53 -6.49 -6.59
N ASP A 176 -5.61 -6.57 -5.24
CA ASP A 176 -5.72 -7.84 -4.51
C ASP A 176 -6.97 -7.97 -3.64
N THR A 177 -7.67 -6.87 -3.37
CA THR A 177 -8.86 -6.89 -2.51
C THR A 177 -10.10 -6.30 -3.18
N ILE A 178 -11.27 -6.56 -2.58
CA ILE A 178 -12.54 -5.96 -3.01
C ILE A 178 -12.48 -4.42 -3.06
N LEU A 179 -11.60 -3.78 -2.29
CA LEU A 179 -11.43 -2.32 -2.28
C LEU A 179 -10.74 -1.79 -3.55
N ASP A 180 -10.14 -2.67 -4.35
CA ASP A 180 -9.51 -2.32 -5.62
C ASP A 180 -10.46 -2.43 -6.82
N ILE A 181 -11.68 -2.93 -6.60
CA ILE A 181 -12.69 -3.03 -7.68
C ILE A 181 -12.86 -1.71 -8.43
N PRO A 182 -12.97 -0.54 -7.77
CA PRO A 182 -13.11 0.72 -8.51
C PRO A 182 -11.91 1.01 -9.43
N LEU A 183 -10.68 0.69 -9.00
CA LEU A 183 -9.49 0.83 -9.84
C LEU A 183 -9.51 -0.17 -11.00
N LEU A 184 -9.84 -1.43 -10.72
CA LEU A 184 -9.87 -2.52 -11.71
C LEU A 184 -10.98 -2.33 -12.76
N GLU A 185 -12.15 -1.82 -12.39
CA GLU A 185 -13.24 -1.52 -13.34
C GLU A 185 -12.92 -0.36 -14.29
N HIS A 186 -12.01 0.54 -13.91
CA HIS A 186 -11.53 1.63 -14.77
C HIS A 186 -10.27 1.25 -15.57
N ALA A 187 -9.97 -0.04 -15.71
CA ALA A 187 -8.91 -0.54 -16.58
C ALA A 187 -9.48 -1.27 -17.80
N ASP A 188 -8.75 -1.22 -18.91
CA ASP A 188 -9.08 -2.04 -20.09
C ASP A 188 -8.66 -3.49 -19.87
N HIS A 189 -7.57 -3.72 -19.11
CA HIS A 189 -7.09 -5.03 -18.70
C HIS A 189 -6.94 -5.10 -17.18
N PRO A 190 -8.02 -5.40 -16.43
CA PRO A 190 -7.97 -5.60 -14.99
C PRO A 190 -7.33 -6.95 -14.62
N VAL A 191 -6.44 -6.94 -13.64
CA VAL A 191 -5.71 -8.10 -13.15
C VAL A 191 -5.89 -8.23 -11.63
N ALA A 192 -6.58 -9.28 -11.20
CA ALA A 192 -6.74 -9.61 -9.78
C ALA A 192 -5.52 -10.43 -9.33
N VAL A 193 -4.76 -9.88 -8.37
CA VAL A 193 -3.47 -10.43 -7.93
C VAL A 193 -3.64 -11.12 -6.59
N TYR A 194 -3.46 -12.44 -6.52
CA TYR A 194 -3.66 -13.22 -5.27
C TYR A 194 -4.91 -12.76 -4.51
N PRO A 195 -6.07 -12.69 -5.19
CA PRO A 195 -7.20 -11.94 -4.71
C PRO A 195 -7.80 -12.52 -3.43
N ASP A 196 -8.36 -11.67 -2.59
CA ASP A 196 -9.22 -12.11 -1.50
C ASP A 196 -10.45 -12.87 -2.05
N ALA A 197 -11.16 -13.58 -1.18
CA ALA A 197 -12.29 -14.43 -1.62
C ALA A 197 -13.39 -13.63 -2.35
N LYS A 198 -13.62 -12.38 -1.97
CA LYS A 198 -14.65 -11.52 -2.57
C LYS A 198 -14.22 -11.03 -3.95
N LEU A 199 -12.98 -10.52 -4.06
CA LEU A 199 -12.43 -10.11 -5.35
C LEU A 199 -12.29 -11.28 -6.30
N LYS A 200 -11.90 -12.49 -5.81
CA LYS A 200 -11.79 -13.68 -6.64
C LYS A 200 -13.12 -14.03 -7.31
N VAL A 201 -14.21 -14.06 -6.54
CA VAL A 201 -15.56 -14.30 -7.08
C VAL A 201 -15.94 -13.23 -8.09
N TYR A 202 -15.66 -11.98 -7.78
CA TYR A 202 -15.96 -10.85 -8.68
C TYR A 202 -15.18 -10.95 -10.00
N ALA A 203 -13.87 -11.19 -9.93
CA ALA A 203 -13.00 -11.33 -11.09
C ALA A 203 -13.41 -12.50 -12.00
N LEU A 204 -13.76 -13.66 -11.42
CA LEU A 204 -14.27 -14.79 -12.17
C LEU A 204 -15.57 -14.46 -12.92
N ASN A 205 -16.52 -13.78 -12.27
CA ASN A 205 -17.78 -13.37 -12.89
C ASN A 205 -17.60 -12.35 -14.03
N LYS A 206 -16.56 -11.53 -13.96
CA LYS A 206 -16.23 -10.52 -14.97
C LYS A 206 -15.27 -11.04 -16.06
N GLY A 207 -14.72 -12.23 -15.91
CA GLY A 207 -13.72 -12.78 -16.82
C GLY A 207 -12.37 -12.05 -16.76
N TRP A 208 -12.02 -11.48 -15.60
CA TRP A 208 -10.75 -10.80 -15.39
C TRP A 208 -9.60 -11.80 -15.26
N GLU A 209 -8.39 -11.35 -15.61
CA GLU A 209 -7.17 -12.13 -15.35
C GLU A 209 -6.96 -12.28 -13.84
N ILE A 210 -6.56 -13.48 -13.41
CA ILE A 210 -6.21 -13.77 -12.02
C ILE A 210 -4.78 -14.31 -11.98
N ILE A 211 -3.93 -13.70 -11.17
CA ILE A 211 -2.56 -14.15 -10.87
C ILE A 211 -2.54 -14.73 -9.46
N GLY A 212 -2.01 -15.94 -9.34
CA GLY A 212 -1.84 -16.64 -8.07
C GLY A 212 -3.14 -17.11 -7.43
N ASP A 213 -3.00 -17.88 -6.34
CA ASP A 213 -4.13 -18.34 -5.55
C ASP A 213 -4.39 -17.43 -4.35
N THR A 214 -5.65 -17.42 -3.89
CA THR A 214 -6.02 -16.72 -2.65
C THR A 214 -5.11 -17.19 -1.51
N PRO A 215 -4.42 -16.29 -0.80
CA PRO A 215 -3.58 -16.68 0.32
C PRO A 215 -4.42 -17.43 1.36
N LYS A 216 -3.95 -18.59 1.83
CA LYS A 216 -4.53 -19.22 3.02
C LYS A 216 -4.16 -18.34 4.20
N ILE A 217 -5.17 -17.87 4.94
CA ILE A 217 -4.97 -17.16 6.21
C ILE A 217 -4.49 -18.22 7.20
N GLU A 218 -3.19 -18.23 7.51
CA GLU A 218 -2.61 -19.02 8.59
C GLU A 218 -2.86 -18.39 9.94
#